data_52ee58d285fe9089c29f874cf1e0fbaa
#
_entry.id   52ee58d285fe9089c29f874cf1e0fbaa
#
_cell.length_a   1.000
_cell.length_b   1.000
_cell.length_c   1.000
_cell.angle_alpha   90.00
_cell.angle_beta   90.00
_cell.angle_gamma   90.00
#
_symmetry.space_group_name_H-M   'P 1'
#
loop_
_entity.id
_entity.type
_entity.pdbx_description
1 polymer ?
#
loop_
_entity_poly.entity_id
_entity_poly.type
_entity_poly.pdbx_seq_one_letter_code
_entity_poly.pdbx_strand_id
1 'polypeptide(L)'
;MRIIDKIFGTPRIVTDLQNQVKALQRTSMGMTLNASTSIFPNYQVLENIDTYLTIDDIYSIISFLSETAARVTMYGYEIIDNNSMKSYKKFGQDTIQGKYYRRKAMYDLPENDKFVEFLDSISYEQKIQFYSILYITGELFLYKEVLEFGPNAGKVNLHCLNNQNVTVVISEDFPQRIIGYKYFDVGFEGVFIPEEVIHVKYFNPSFVNGSQWRGFSPLQALSKRLTRINASMDATVAQVQNGGVPGIVYEKSDYAVETLGQRKNDFASYLKGSSNKGAPYFAAGEMGYIELGLSLADMNIVDLQGIDFTKLCNAYKLPEVLLNNHKASTDNNVSWAEKRLYTNSILPNIHLLKDAIMSSILPMYNDNVKRTIEIDLSDIPALQADMKLQADALNAMWWITPNEKRDIQQFEELDNPVMNQIVIDSGKMLLNDLDTGIVDVTMPEEVVDLS
;
A
#
# COMPACT_ATOMS: atom_id res chain seq x y z
N MET A 1 -8.55 -42.79 -14.28
CA MET A 1 -8.31 -42.13 -13.00
C MET A 1 -8.97 -40.74 -12.89
N ARG A 2 -8.93 -39.86 -13.93
CA ARG A 2 -9.49 -38.47 -13.85
C ARG A 2 -11.02 -38.32 -13.77
N ILE A 3 -11.80 -39.35 -14.06
CA ILE A 3 -13.29 -39.26 -14.04
C ILE A 3 -13.85 -39.67 -12.67
N ILE A 4 -13.20 -40.53 -11.94
CA ILE A 4 -13.64 -41.00 -10.60
C ILE A 4 -13.40 -39.91 -9.54
N ASP A 5 -12.32 -39.13 -9.66
CA ASP A 5 -12.01 -38.03 -8.73
C ASP A 5 -13.00 -36.85 -8.81
N LYS A 6 -13.66 -36.68 -9.97
CA LYS A 6 -14.68 -35.64 -10.18
C LYS A 6 -16.04 -35.99 -9.59
N ILE A 7 -16.32 -37.26 -9.33
CA ILE A 7 -17.63 -37.74 -8.88
C ILE A 7 -17.65 -38.01 -7.37
N PHE A 8 -16.53 -38.41 -6.78
CA PHE A 8 -16.46 -38.86 -5.39
C PHE A 8 -15.57 -38.00 -4.46
N GLY A 9 -14.97 -36.93 -4.96
CA GLY A 9 -13.93 -36.18 -4.22
C GLY A 9 -12.64 -37.02 -4.07
N THR A 10 -11.54 -36.39 -3.70
CA THR A 10 -10.29 -37.10 -3.42
C THR A 10 -10.52 -38.10 -2.28
N PRO A 11 -10.27 -39.40 -2.47
CA PRO A 11 -10.46 -40.40 -1.40
C PRO A 11 -9.66 -39.96 -0.17
N ARG A 12 -10.23 -40.11 1.01
CA ARG A 12 -9.57 -39.86 2.32
C ARG A 12 -8.12 -40.35 2.35
N ILE A 13 -7.88 -41.52 1.76
CA ILE A 13 -6.56 -42.14 1.66
C ILE A 13 -5.55 -41.27 0.89
N VAL A 14 -5.96 -40.59 -0.17
CA VAL A 14 -5.07 -39.72 -0.97
C VAL A 14 -4.77 -38.44 -0.18
N THR A 15 -5.74 -37.90 0.52
CA THR A 15 -5.57 -36.72 1.39
C THR A 15 -4.67 -37.07 2.57
N ASP A 16 -4.88 -38.22 3.21
CA ASP A 16 -4.02 -38.70 4.31
C ASP A 16 -2.58 -38.95 3.85
N LEU A 17 -2.39 -39.53 2.65
CA LEU A 17 -1.08 -39.70 2.05
C LEU A 17 -0.41 -38.37 1.72
N GLN A 18 -1.15 -37.41 1.20
CA GLN A 18 -0.65 -36.04 0.94
C GLN A 18 -0.23 -35.36 2.24
N ASN A 19 -1.01 -35.51 3.32
CA ASN A 19 -0.69 -34.95 4.62
C ASN A 19 0.52 -35.66 5.27
N GLN A 20 0.66 -36.98 5.09
CA GLN A 20 1.84 -37.73 5.52
C GLN A 20 3.09 -37.32 4.74
N VAL A 21 2.98 -37.10 3.41
CA VAL A 21 4.07 -36.59 2.59
C VAL A 21 4.47 -35.18 3.01
N LYS A 22 3.50 -34.27 3.26
CA LYS A 22 3.78 -32.95 3.81
C LYS A 22 4.44 -32.99 5.19
N ALA A 23 3.96 -33.87 6.07
CA ALA A 23 4.56 -34.07 7.39
C ALA A 23 5.98 -34.61 7.31
N LEU A 24 6.24 -35.58 6.42
CA LEU A 24 7.57 -36.11 6.14
C LEU A 24 8.49 -35.06 5.52
N GLN A 25 7.98 -34.22 4.62
CA GLN A 25 8.71 -33.10 4.07
C GLN A 25 9.07 -32.08 5.15
N ARG A 26 8.13 -31.72 6.05
CA ARG A 26 8.40 -30.85 7.19
C ARG A 26 9.44 -31.45 8.15
N THR A 27 9.37 -32.75 8.42
CA THR A 27 10.34 -33.44 9.27
C THR A 27 11.72 -33.52 8.61
N SER A 28 11.78 -33.89 7.33
CA SER A 28 13.00 -33.88 6.52
C SER A 28 13.61 -32.48 6.43
N MET A 29 12.76 -31.48 6.24
CA MET A 29 13.15 -30.07 6.22
C MET A 29 13.67 -29.61 7.59
N GLY A 30 13.01 -30.05 8.70
CA GLY A 30 13.49 -29.78 10.05
C GLY A 30 14.88 -30.38 10.32
N MET A 31 15.20 -31.54 9.80
CA MET A 31 16.54 -32.13 9.86
C MET A 31 17.55 -31.38 9.01
N THR A 32 17.16 -30.93 7.81
CA THR A 32 18.01 -30.13 6.92
C THR A 32 18.21 -28.70 7.44
N LEU A 33 17.19 -28.15 8.13
CA LEU A 33 17.26 -26.81 8.71
C LEU A 33 18.27 -26.66 9.86
N ASN A 34 18.58 -27.77 10.56
CA ASN A 34 19.63 -27.76 11.57
C ASN A 34 21.04 -27.64 10.97
N ALA A 35 21.19 -27.93 9.67
CA ALA A 35 22.42 -27.83 8.91
C ALA A 35 22.44 -26.64 7.92
N SER A 36 21.28 -26.00 7.66
CA SER A 36 21.16 -24.92 6.66
C SER A 36 21.32 -23.53 7.26
N THR A 37 21.73 -22.61 6.43
CA THR A 37 21.93 -21.20 6.83
C THR A 37 20.60 -20.52 7.10
N SER A 38 20.34 -20.19 8.37
CA SER A 38 19.15 -19.45 8.80
C SER A 38 19.43 -17.96 8.78
N ILE A 39 18.51 -17.19 8.22
CA ILE A 39 18.57 -15.74 8.26
C ILE A 39 17.58 -15.28 9.33
N PHE A 40 18.15 -14.90 10.47
CA PHE A 40 17.38 -14.50 11.63
C PHE A 40 16.47 -13.29 11.37
N PRO A 41 15.40 -13.14 12.17
CA PRO A 41 14.54 -11.98 12.08
C PRO A 41 15.35 -10.71 12.20
N ASN A 42 15.03 -9.73 11.38
CA ASN A 42 15.68 -8.45 11.41
C ASN A 42 15.28 -7.71 12.70
N TYR A 43 16.22 -7.47 13.61
CA TYR A 43 15.96 -6.69 14.84
C TYR A 43 15.37 -5.29 14.55
N GLN A 44 15.64 -4.75 13.37
CA GLN A 44 15.08 -3.47 12.91
C GLN A 44 13.55 -3.51 12.73
N VAL A 45 12.95 -4.69 12.61
CA VAL A 45 11.47 -4.83 12.54
C VAL A 45 10.82 -4.36 13.84
N LEU A 46 11.41 -4.71 14.99
CA LEU A 46 10.96 -4.23 16.31
C LEU A 46 11.04 -2.71 16.40
N GLU A 47 12.19 -2.15 16.05
CA GLU A 47 12.43 -0.72 16.06
C GLU A 47 11.48 0.04 15.13
N ASN A 48 11.18 -0.52 13.96
CA ASN A 48 10.26 0.08 13.02
C ASN A 48 8.80 0.06 13.54
N ILE A 49 8.38 -1.02 14.20
CA ILE A 49 7.04 -1.11 14.81
C ILE A 49 6.93 -0.13 15.97
N ASP A 50 7.95 -0.06 16.84
CA ASP A 50 8.00 0.90 17.94
C ASP A 50 7.95 2.34 17.42
N THR A 51 8.68 2.64 16.36
CA THR A 51 8.67 3.93 15.68
C THR A 51 7.26 4.30 15.18
N TYR A 52 6.54 3.36 14.60
CA TYR A 52 5.16 3.56 14.16
C TYR A 52 4.21 3.84 15.33
N LEU A 53 4.44 3.21 16.47
CA LEU A 53 3.59 3.38 17.66
C LEU A 53 3.92 4.65 18.47
N THR A 54 5.12 5.23 18.30
CA THR A 54 5.59 6.34 19.12
C THR A 54 5.65 7.68 18.40
N ILE A 55 5.82 7.69 17.07
CA ILE A 55 5.92 8.91 16.27
C ILE A 55 4.62 9.15 15.52
N ASP A 56 3.90 10.21 15.89
CA ASP A 56 2.58 10.61 15.35
C ASP A 56 2.60 10.88 13.83
N ASP A 57 3.65 11.52 13.32
CA ASP A 57 3.83 11.74 11.88
C ASP A 57 3.88 10.42 11.10
N ILE A 58 4.62 9.43 11.61
CA ILE A 58 4.74 8.11 10.98
C ILE A 58 3.40 7.37 11.03
N TYR A 59 2.73 7.41 12.18
CA TYR A 59 1.40 6.83 12.32
C TYR A 59 0.42 7.42 11.31
N SER A 60 0.39 8.75 11.20
CA SER A 60 -0.51 9.45 10.29
C SER A 60 -0.24 9.11 8.81
N ILE A 61 1.02 9.05 8.41
CA ILE A 61 1.42 8.70 7.04
C ILE A 61 1.03 7.27 6.71
N ILE A 62 1.37 6.31 7.57
CA ILE A 62 1.16 4.89 7.29
C ILE A 62 -0.32 4.52 7.37
N SER A 63 -1.07 5.02 8.36
CA SER A 63 -2.51 4.77 8.45
C SER A 63 -3.25 5.32 7.23
N PHE A 64 -2.95 6.55 6.81
CA PHE A 64 -3.54 7.15 5.61
C PHE A 64 -3.26 6.32 4.35
N LEU A 65 -2.01 5.88 4.15
CA LEU A 65 -1.62 5.06 3.00
C LEU A 65 -2.29 3.68 3.02
N SER A 66 -2.33 3.05 4.19
CA SER A 66 -2.89 1.70 4.35
C SER A 66 -4.39 1.68 4.13
N GLU A 67 -5.10 2.65 4.71
CA GLU A 67 -6.54 2.81 4.51
C GLU A 67 -6.89 3.15 3.07
N THR A 68 -6.11 4.03 2.42
CA THR A 68 -6.30 4.39 1.01
C THR A 68 -6.07 3.19 0.11
N ALA A 69 -5.02 2.39 0.37
CA ALA A 69 -4.75 1.18 -0.40
C ALA A 69 -5.82 0.09 -0.18
N ALA A 70 -6.34 -0.06 1.04
CA ALA A 70 -7.35 -1.06 1.38
C ALA A 70 -8.72 -0.79 0.73
N ARG A 71 -9.03 0.46 0.38
CA ARG A 71 -10.28 0.83 -0.33
C ARG A 71 -10.30 0.36 -1.77
N VAL A 72 -9.14 0.14 -2.36
CA VAL A 72 -9.07 -0.28 -3.77
C VAL A 72 -9.46 -1.74 -3.90
N THR A 73 -10.46 -2.00 -4.73
CA THR A 73 -11.01 -3.33 -4.93
C THR A 73 -10.24 -4.08 -6.03
N MET A 74 -10.06 -5.37 -5.81
CA MET A 74 -9.46 -6.30 -6.76
C MET A 74 -10.54 -7.28 -7.21
N TYR A 75 -10.71 -7.43 -8.53
CA TYR A 75 -11.68 -8.36 -9.12
C TYR A 75 -10.97 -9.48 -9.89
N GLY A 76 -11.60 -10.65 -9.88
CA GLY A 76 -11.14 -11.81 -10.63
C GLY A 76 -11.74 -11.85 -12.03
N TYR A 77 -10.89 -12.06 -13.05
CA TYR A 77 -11.29 -12.15 -14.44
C TYR A 77 -10.79 -13.45 -15.08
N GLU A 78 -11.54 -13.95 -16.06
CA GLU A 78 -11.10 -15.01 -16.96
C GLU A 78 -10.47 -14.41 -18.22
N ILE A 79 -9.29 -14.91 -18.61
CA ILE A 79 -8.62 -14.52 -19.86
C ILE A 79 -9.11 -15.41 -20.98
N ILE A 80 -9.84 -14.83 -21.93
CA ILE A 80 -10.37 -15.54 -23.09
C ILE A 80 -9.46 -15.42 -24.30
N ASP A 81 -8.98 -14.20 -24.60
CA ASP A 81 -8.08 -13.98 -25.74
C ASP A 81 -6.70 -13.51 -25.29
N ASN A 82 -5.71 -14.39 -25.45
CA ASN A 82 -4.31 -14.09 -25.11
C ASN A 82 -3.67 -13.00 -26.02
N ASN A 83 -4.15 -12.82 -27.26
CA ASN A 83 -3.57 -11.82 -28.17
C ASN A 83 -4.05 -10.42 -27.76
N SER A 84 -5.35 -10.28 -27.47
CA SER A 84 -5.91 -9.06 -26.89
C SER A 84 -5.29 -8.75 -25.54
N MET A 85 -5.01 -9.76 -24.71
CA MET A 85 -4.30 -9.58 -23.43
C MET A 85 -2.86 -9.05 -23.60
N LYS A 86 -2.14 -9.48 -24.63
CA LYS A 86 -0.81 -8.92 -24.94
C LYS A 86 -0.92 -7.45 -25.38
N SER A 87 -1.92 -7.12 -26.17
CA SER A 87 -2.18 -5.76 -26.62
C SER A 87 -2.58 -4.87 -25.43
N TYR A 88 -3.46 -5.37 -24.56
CA TYR A 88 -3.82 -4.68 -23.31
C TYR A 88 -2.60 -4.36 -22.45
N LYS A 89 -1.73 -5.33 -22.20
CA LYS A 89 -0.47 -5.12 -21.45
C LYS A 89 0.46 -4.10 -22.11
N LYS A 90 0.45 -4.02 -23.44
CA LYS A 90 1.25 -3.06 -24.20
C LYS A 90 0.73 -1.62 -24.09
N PHE A 91 -0.59 -1.43 -24.16
CA PHE A 91 -1.20 -0.10 -24.15
C PHE A 91 -1.52 0.43 -22.77
N GLY A 92 -1.63 -0.44 -21.74
CA GLY A 92 -1.91 -0.08 -20.35
C GLY A 92 -3.39 0.19 -20.06
N GLN A 93 -3.74 0.21 -18.78
CA GLN A 93 -5.13 0.34 -18.30
C GLN A 93 -5.75 1.72 -18.61
N ASP A 94 -4.93 2.77 -18.62
CA ASP A 94 -5.39 4.15 -18.66
C ASP A 94 -5.67 4.65 -20.08
N THR A 95 -5.24 3.89 -21.10
CA THR A 95 -5.41 4.31 -22.48
C THR A 95 -6.73 3.81 -23.07
N ILE A 96 -7.29 4.57 -24.01
CA ILE A 96 -8.48 4.20 -24.77
C ILE A 96 -8.30 2.82 -25.43
N GLN A 97 -7.14 2.61 -26.07
CA GLN A 97 -6.82 1.33 -26.71
C GLN A 97 -6.66 0.20 -25.68
N GLY A 98 -6.11 0.50 -24.49
CA GLY A 98 -6.00 -0.48 -23.42
C GLY A 98 -7.37 -0.94 -22.92
N LYS A 99 -8.30 -0.01 -22.69
CA LYS A 99 -9.68 -0.33 -22.28
C LYS A 99 -10.41 -1.21 -23.31
N TYR A 100 -10.26 -0.91 -24.60
CA TYR A 100 -10.82 -1.72 -25.69
C TYR A 100 -10.26 -3.15 -25.68
N TYR A 101 -8.92 -3.32 -25.61
CA TYR A 101 -8.32 -4.64 -25.58
C TYR A 101 -8.61 -5.41 -24.29
N ARG A 102 -8.79 -4.71 -23.15
CA ARG A 102 -9.21 -5.33 -21.90
C ARG A 102 -10.54 -6.06 -22.05
N ARG A 103 -11.57 -5.41 -22.61
CA ARG A 103 -12.87 -6.01 -22.83
C ARG A 103 -12.84 -7.24 -23.75
N LYS A 104 -12.00 -7.20 -24.79
CA LYS A 104 -11.81 -8.37 -25.67
C LYS A 104 -11.00 -9.49 -25.03
N ALA A 105 -10.14 -9.17 -24.09
CA ALA A 105 -9.22 -10.12 -23.47
C ALA A 105 -9.83 -10.85 -22.28
N MET A 106 -10.72 -10.20 -21.52
CA MET A 106 -11.15 -10.67 -20.22
C MET A 106 -12.66 -10.53 -20.03
N TYR A 107 -13.23 -11.54 -19.33
CA TYR A 107 -14.61 -11.51 -18.84
C TYR A 107 -14.64 -11.69 -17.33
N ASP A 108 -15.68 -11.15 -16.70
CA ASP A 108 -15.92 -11.33 -15.28
C ASP A 108 -16.09 -12.82 -14.95
N LEU A 109 -15.44 -13.28 -13.91
CA LEU A 109 -15.69 -14.61 -13.39
C LEU A 109 -17.08 -14.65 -12.74
N PRO A 110 -17.81 -15.78 -12.82
CA PRO A 110 -19.08 -15.92 -12.13
C PRO A 110 -18.89 -15.78 -10.61
N GLU A 111 -19.87 -15.18 -9.92
CA GLU A 111 -19.85 -14.92 -8.47
C GLU A 111 -19.59 -16.17 -7.62
N ASN A 112 -20.01 -17.34 -8.11
CA ASN A 112 -19.79 -18.64 -7.45
C ASN A 112 -18.44 -19.29 -7.82
N ASP A 113 -17.54 -18.59 -8.51
CA ASP A 113 -16.18 -19.09 -8.70
C ASP A 113 -15.41 -19.01 -7.38
N LYS A 114 -14.75 -20.09 -7.01
CA LYS A 114 -13.98 -20.18 -5.76
C LYS A 114 -12.88 -19.13 -5.64
N PHE A 115 -12.38 -18.64 -6.75
CA PHE A 115 -11.38 -17.60 -6.78
C PHE A 115 -11.99 -16.23 -6.43
N VAL A 116 -13.19 -15.94 -6.90
CA VAL A 116 -13.94 -14.73 -6.52
C VAL A 116 -14.29 -14.81 -5.04
N GLU A 117 -14.84 -15.93 -4.57
CA GLU A 117 -15.09 -16.14 -3.12
C GLU A 117 -13.83 -15.94 -2.26
N PHE A 118 -12.66 -16.35 -2.76
CA PHE A 118 -11.39 -16.11 -2.06
C PHE A 118 -11.07 -14.62 -2.00
N LEU A 119 -11.18 -13.87 -3.10
CA LEU A 119 -10.89 -12.43 -3.12
C LEU A 119 -11.84 -11.66 -2.19
N ASP A 120 -13.13 -12.03 -2.19
CA ASP A 120 -14.15 -11.41 -1.35
C ASP A 120 -13.99 -11.77 0.14
N SER A 121 -13.34 -12.90 0.45
CA SER A 121 -13.06 -13.31 1.84
C SER A 121 -12.03 -12.41 2.52
N ILE A 122 -11.22 -11.66 1.76
CA ILE A 122 -10.21 -10.75 2.33
C ILE A 122 -10.92 -9.48 2.80
N SER A 123 -11.14 -9.39 4.12
CA SER A 123 -11.83 -8.26 4.72
C SER A 123 -11.05 -6.94 4.57
N TYR A 124 -11.76 -5.82 4.67
CA TYR A 124 -11.13 -4.48 4.65
C TYR A 124 -10.09 -4.32 5.77
N GLU A 125 -10.35 -4.84 6.96
CA GLU A 125 -9.44 -4.82 8.09
C GLU A 125 -8.16 -5.61 7.80
N GLN A 126 -8.28 -6.79 7.20
CA GLN A 126 -7.12 -7.58 6.78
C GLN A 126 -6.28 -6.84 5.72
N LYS A 127 -6.93 -6.17 4.77
CA LYS A 127 -6.22 -5.34 3.78
C LYS A 127 -5.42 -4.21 4.45
N ILE A 128 -6.02 -3.50 5.41
CA ILE A 128 -5.30 -2.47 6.20
C ILE A 128 -4.10 -3.10 6.90
N GLN A 129 -4.28 -4.24 7.56
CA GLN A 129 -3.19 -4.95 8.24
C GLN A 129 -2.05 -5.30 7.28
N PHE A 130 -2.36 -5.85 6.11
CA PHE A 130 -1.36 -6.24 5.12
C PHE A 130 -0.54 -5.04 4.63
N TYR A 131 -1.21 -3.95 4.27
CA TYR A 131 -0.52 -2.75 3.81
C TYR A 131 0.25 -2.05 4.94
N SER A 132 -0.31 -1.96 6.15
CA SER A 132 0.38 -1.36 7.29
C SER A 132 1.69 -2.08 7.60
N ILE A 133 1.65 -3.42 7.68
CA ILE A 133 2.84 -4.22 7.93
C ILE A 133 3.86 -4.05 6.80
N LEU A 134 3.40 -4.06 5.55
CA LEU A 134 4.29 -3.86 4.39
C LEU A 134 4.96 -2.48 4.42
N TYR A 135 4.23 -1.41 4.75
CA TYR A 135 4.80 -0.06 4.86
C TYR A 135 5.75 0.10 6.05
N ILE A 136 5.46 -0.55 7.19
CA ILE A 136 6.29 -0.46 8.40
C ILE A 136 7.57 -1.27 8.24
N THR A 137 7.46 -2.52 7.81
CA THR A 137 8.56 -3.48 7.85
C THR A 137 9.26 -3.67 6.51
N GLY A 138 8.62 -3.27 5.41
CA GLY A 138 9.10 -3.51 4.05
C GLY A 138 8.86 -4.93 3.55
N GLU A 139 8.19 -5.78 4.32
CA GLU A 139 7.88 -7.16 3.97
C GLU A 139 6.59 -7.64 4.66
N LEU A 140 5.97 -8.65 4.08
CA LEU A 140 4.72 -9.23 4.58
C LEU A 140 4.76 -10.74 4.34
N PHE A 141 4.44 -11.52 5.38
CA PHE A 141 4.30 -12.97 5.32
C PHE A 141 2.84 -13.34 5.56
N LEU A 142 2.23 -13.98 4.57
CA LEU A 142 0.85 -14.48 4.67
C LEU A 142 0.87 -16.00 4.62
N TYR A 143 0.41 -16.64 5.68
CA TYR A 143 0.19 -18.08 5.72
C TYR A 143 -1.12 -18.42 5.02
N LYS A 144 -1.08 -19.41 4.13
CA LYS A 144 -2.24 -19.94 3.42
C LYS A 144 -2.82 -21.12 4.18
N GLU A 145 -3.94 -20.91 4.81
CA GLU A 145 -4.72 -22.00 5.38
C GLU A 145 -5.72 -22.52 4.35
N VAL A 146 -5.58 -23.76 3.96
CA VAL A 146 -6.55 -24.44 3.08
C VAL A 146 -7.47 -25.28 3.94
N LEU A 147 -8.75 -24.96 3.93
CA LEU A 147 -9.75 -25.72 4.68
C LEU A 147 -9.97 -27.09 4.01
N GLU A 148 -9.58 -28.16 4.70
CA GLU A 148 -9.63 -29.52 4.14
C GLU A 148 -11.00 -30.19 4.31
N PHE A 149 -11.80 -29.76 5.30
CA PHE A 149 -13.03 -30.42 5.71
C PHE A 149 -14.22 -29.46 5.86
N GLY A 150 -15.42 -30.00 5.73
CA GLY A 150 -16.67 -29.27 5.94
C GLY A 150 -17.23 -28.62 4.68
N PRO A 151 -18.30 -27.80 4.82
CA PRO A 151 -18.97 -27.14 3.69
C PRO A 151 -18.07 -26.13 2.98
N ASN A 152 -17.01 -25.67 3.64
CA ASN A 152 -16.03 -24.72 3.10
C ASN A 152 -14.74 -25.40 2.61
N ALA A 153 -14.75 -26.73 2.41
CA ALA A 153 -13.57 -27.45 1.93
C ALA A 153 -13.06 -26.90 0.59
N GLY A 154 -11.75 -26.61 0.54
CA GLY A 154 -11.07 -26.00 -0.60
C GLY A 154 -11.05 -24.47 -0.59
N LYS A 155 -11.66 -23.80 0.39
CA LYS A 155 -11.48 -22.36 0.60
C LYS A 155 -10.09 -22.08 1.22
N VAL A 156 -9.53 -20.98 0.82
CA VAL A 156 -8.23 -20.52 1.29
C VAL A 156 -8.41 -19.29 2.15
N ASN A 157 -7.89 -19.31 3.35
CA ASN A 157 -7.80 -18.14 4.22
C ASN A 157 -6.37 -17.65 4.30
N LEU A 158 -6.17 -16.33 4.39
CA LEU A 158 -4.86 -15.72 4.56
C LEU A 158 -4.71 -15.23 6.00
N HIS A 159 -3.64 -15.68 6.65
CA HIS A 159 -3.27 -15.25 8.00
C HIS A 159 -1.95 -14.49 7.95
N CYS A 160 -1.93 -13.28 8.49
CA CYS A 160 -0.72 -12.50 8.60
C CYS A 160 0.18 -13.06 9.71
N LEU A 161 1.41 -13.44 9.37
CA LEU A 161 2.41 -13.85 10.34
C LEU A 161 3.13 -12.62 10.93
N ASN A 162 3.50 -12.72 12.20
CA ASN A 162 4.32 -11.69 12.81
C ASN A 162 5.75 -11.73 12.22
N ASN A 163 6.13 -10.68 11.50
CA ASN A 163 7.42 -10.60 10.80
C ASN A 163 8.63 -10.73 11.71
N GLN A 164 8.48 -10.40 13.00
CA GLN A 164 9.53 -10.55 14.01
C GLN A 164 9.86 -12.02 14.27
N ASN A 165 8.85 -12.86 14.15
CA ASN A 165 8.92 -14.28 14.51
C ASN A 165 9.20 -15.19 13.31
N VAL A 166 9.34 -14.61 12.11
CA VAL A 166 9.63 -15.36 10.89
C VAL A 166 11.11 -15.35 10.60
N THR A 167 11.71 -16.53 10.50
CA THR A 167 13.09 -16.76 10.03
C THR A 167 13.04 -17.38 8.65
N VAL A 168 13.68 -16.73 7.67
CA VAL A 168 13.79 -17.25 6.30
C VAL A 168 14.93 -18.26 6.25
N VAL A 169 14.68 -19.43 5.69
CA VAL A 169 15.65 -20.51 5.54
C VAL A 169 16.00 -20.66 4.07
N ILE A 170 17.30 -20.62 3.77
CA ILE A 170 17.84 -20.69 2.41
C ILE A 170 18.62 -21.97 2.17
N SER A 171 18.69 -22.41 0.91
CA SER A 171 19.51 -23.54 0.52
C SER A 171 21.00 -23.19 0.59
N GLU A 172 21.85 -24.18 0.90
CA GLU A 172 23.30 -24.04 0.84
C GLU A 172 23.84 -24.12 -0.59
N ASP A 173 23.11 -24.80 -1.47
CA ASP A 173 23.48 -25.00 -2.85
C ASP A 173 23.29 -23.75 -3.70
N PHE A 174 24.18 -23.54 -4.67
CA PHE A 174 24.01 -22.48 -5.66
C PHE A 174 23.17 -22.97 -6.86
N PRO A 175 22.19 -22.21 -7.36
CA PRO A 175 21.73 -20.91 -6.85
C PRO A 175 20.93 -21.03 -5.56
N GLN A 176 21.26 -20.16 -4.58
CA GLN A 176 20.52 -20.09 -3.33
C GLN A 176 19.06 -19.76 -3.56
N ARG A 177 18.18 -20.42 -2.82
CA ARG A 177 16.72 -20.23 -2.87
C ARG A 177 16.13 -20.38 -1.48
N ILE A 178 14.96 -19.79 -1.27
CA ILE A 178 14.20 -20.01 -0.03
C ILE A 178 13.67 -21.43 -0.07
N ILE A 179 13.99 -22.21 0.97
CA ILE A 179 13.54 -23.59 1.16
C ILE A 179 12.47 -23.71 2.24
N GLY A 180 12.28 -22.69 3.08
CA GLY A 180 11.25 -22.66 4.10
C GLY A 180 11.25 -21.41 4.95
N TYR A 181 10.25 -21.36 5.83
CA TYR A 181 10.05 -20.30 6.80
C TYR A 181 9.89 -20.97 8.18
N LYS A 182 10.79 -20.67 9.09
CA LYS A 182 10.64 -21.07 10.49
C LYS A 182 9.87 -19.96 11.21
N TYR A 183 8.77 -20.33 11.86
CA TYR A 183 7.93 -19.41 12.61
C TYR A 183 7.86 -19.84 14.07
N PHE A 184 8.06 -18.87 14.95
CA PHE A 184 7.98 -19.08 16.39
C PHE A 184 7.08 -18.01 17.01
N ASP A 185 6.00 -18.43 17.66
CA ASP A 185 5.10 -17.56 18.39
C ASP A 185 4.68 -18.22 19.71
N VAL A 186 3.99 -17.47 20.56
CA VAL A 186 3.59 -17.96 21.88
C VAL A 186 2.77 -19.25 21.74
N GLY A 187 3.36 -20.36 22.16
CA GLY A 187 2.71 -21.68 22.13
C GLY A 187 2.76 -22.40 20.77
N PHE A 188 3.41 -21.83 19.75
CA PHE A 188 3.55 -22.46 18.44
C PHE A 188 4.97 -22.34 17.91
N GLU A 189 5.57 -23.45 17.51
CA GLU A 189 6.80 -23.50 16.72
C GLU A 189 6.54 -24.38 15.50
N GLY A 190 6.77 -23.84 14.31
CA GLY A 190 6.52 -24.56 13.07
C GLY A 190 7.45 -24.16 11.96
N VAL A 191 7.52 -25.03 10.96
CA VAL A 191 8.25 -24.78 9.71
C VAL A 191 7.25 -24.87 8.57
N PHE A 192 7.16 -23.82 7.80
CA PHE A 192 6.33 -23.75 6.61
C PHE A 192 7.16 -23.92 5.35
N ILE A 193 6.63 -24.66 4.40
CA ILE A 193 7.22 -24.76 3.08
C ILE A 193 6.92 -23.50 2.25
N PRO A 194 7.73 -23.17 1.21
CA PRO A 194 7.51 -21.95 0.41
C PRO A 194 6.12 -21.87 -0.23
N GLU A 195 5.51 -23.02 -0.52
CA GLU A 195 4.15 -23.08 -1.10
C GLU A 195 3.06 -22.71 -0.11
N GLU A 196 3.32 -22.75 1.20
CA GLU A 196 2.34 -22.40 2.26
C GLU A 196 2.36 -20.93 2.64
N VAL A 197 3.42 -20.18 2.26
CA VAL A 197 3.60 -18.78 2.66
C VAL A 197 3.73 -17.88 1.44
N ILE A 198 2.93 -16.84 1.38
CA ILE A 198 3.10 -15.76 0.43
C ILE A 198 4.05 -14.74 1.06
N HIS A 199 5.25 -14.59 0.50
CA HIS A 199 6.23 -13.63 0.95
C HIS A 199 6.28 -12.44 -0.01
N VAL A 200 5.72 -11.32 0.42
CA VAL A 200 5.73 -10.03 -0.28
C VAL A 200 6.82 -9.17 0.32
N LYS A 201 7.68 -8.56 -0.48
CA LYS A 201 8.76 -7.71 0.05
C LYS A 201 9.17 -6.60 -0.89
N TYR A 202 9.62 -5.50 -0.33
CA TYR A 202 10.34 -4.49 -1.08
C TYR A 202 11.75 -4.96 -1.42
N PHE A 203 12.26 -4.47 -2.53
CA PHE A 203 13.60 -4.79 -2.97
C PHE A 203 14.64 -4.34 -1.92
N ASN A 204 15.52 -5.26 -1.54
CA ASN A 204 16.64 -4.99 -0.64
C ASN A 204 17.95 -5.12 -1.44
N PRO A 205 18.69 -4.02 -1.66
CA PRO A 205 19.95 -4.04 -2.40
C PRO A 205 21.12 -4.57 -1.58
N SER A 206 20.97 -4.81 -0.28
CA SER A 206 22.01 -5.34 0.59
C SER A 206 22.16 -6.84 0.40
N PHE A 207 23.41 -7.30 0.25
CA PHE A 207 23.77 -8.71 0.21
C PHE A 207 24.50 -9.17 1.48
N VAL A 208 24.61 -8.29 2.47
CA VAL A 208 25.29 -8.59 3.72
C VAL A 208 24.44 -9.54 4.55
N ASN A 209 25.04 -10.66 4.99
CA ASN A 209 24.39 -11.66 5.85
C ASN A 209 23.03 -12.16 5.33
N GLY A 210 22.86 -12.23 4.01
CA GLY A 210 21.63 -12.72 3.40
C GLY A 210 20.46 -11.73 3.45
N SER A 211 20.71 -10.44 3.66
CA SER A 211 19.66 -9.40 3.73
C SER A 211 18.82 -9.31 2.45
N GLN A 212 19.34 -9.75 1.29
CA GLN A 212 18.58 -9.80 0.04
C GLN A 212 17.33 -10.69 0.11
N TRP A 213 17.26 -11.60 1.06
CA TRP A 213 16.11 -12.48 1.27
C TRP A 213 15.02 -11.84 2.11
N ARG A 214 15.31 -10.71 2.78
CA ARG A 214 14.38 -9.92 3.59
C ARG A 214 14.01 -8.61 2.88
N GLY A 215 12.86 -8.04 3.21
CA GLY A 215 12.44 -6.74 2.71
C GLY A 215 13.23 -5.58 3.33
N PHE A 216 13.30 -4.46 2.61
CA PHE A 216 13.91 -3.23 3.10
C PHE A 216 12.83 -2.19 3.44
N SER A 217 12.70 -1.86 4.73
CA SER A 217 11.72 -0.87 5.17
C SER A 217 12.13 0.56 4.78
N PRO A 218 11.19 1.40 4.32
CA PRO A 218 11.44 2.83 4.15
C PRO A 218 11.93 3.51 5.45
N LEU A 219 11.49 3.06 6.62
CA LEU A 219 11.92 3.57 7.92
C LEU A 219 13.41 3.35 8.18
N GLN A 220 13.98 2.26 7.68
CA GLN A 220 15.42 2.01 7.79
C GLN A 220 16.25 3.09 7.09
N ALA A 221 15.80 3.55 5.93
CA ALA A 221 16.47 4.65 5.21
C ALA A 221 16.38 5.98 5.98
N LEU A 222 15.39 6.12 6.85
CA LEU A 222 15.12 7.30 7.65
C LEU A 222 15.70 7.23 9.08
N SER A 223 16.37 6.14 9.47
CA SER A 223 16.79 5.86 10.86
C SER A 223 17.47 7.04 11.54
N LYS A 224 18.46 7.67 10.89
CA LYS A 224 19.17 8.84 11.44
C LYS A 224 18.24 10.05 11.66
N ARG A 225 17.23 10.19 10.79
CA ARG A 225 16.25 11.27 10.90
C ARG A 225 15.29 11.01 12.06
N LEU A 226 14.82 9.78 12.19
CA LEU A 226 13.94 9.34 13.28
C LEU A 226 14.61 9.52 14.64
N THR A 227 15.89 9.17 14.75
CA THR A 227 16.69 9.45 15.96
C THR A 227 16.72 10.94 16.28
N ARG A 228 16.86 11.80 15.26
CA ARG A 228 16.84 13.27 15.46
C ARG A 228 15.47 13.76 15.88
N ILE A 229 14.39 13.26 15.28
CA ILE A 229 13.01 13.62 15.64
C ILE A 229 12.78 13.29 17.11
N ASN A 230 13.09 12.07 17.55
CA ASN A 230 12.94 11.66 18.95
C ASN A 230 13.75 12.57 19.88
N ALA A 231 15.04 12.80 19.58
CA ALA A 231 15.87 13.67 20.40
C ALA A 231 15.36 15.13 20.45
N SER A 232 14.78 15.65 19.36
CA SER A 232 14.20 17.00 19.34
C SER A 232 12.91 17.08 20.13
N MET A 233 12.07 16.04 20.07
CA MET A 233 10.86 15.92 20.89
C MET A 233 11.22 15.85 22.38
N ASP A 234 12.16 15.00 22.77
CA ASP A 234 12.63 14.86 24.15
C ASP A 234 13.19 16.18 24.68
N ALA A 235 14.02 16.87 23.88
CA ALA A 235 14.57 18.17 24.24
C ALA A 235 13.47 19.23 24.42
N THR A 236 12.47 19.22 23.55
CA THR A 236 11.33 20.15 23.64
C THR A 236 10.51 19.89 24.91
N VAL A 237 10.20 18.62 25.18
CA VAL A 237 9.48 18.21 26.39
C VAL A 237 10.25 18.59 27.64
N ALA A 238 11.57 18.31 27.68
CA ALA A 238 12.43 18.64 28.79
C ALA A 238 12.50 20.17 29.06
N GLN A 239 12.63 21.00 28.02
CA GLN A 239 12.60 22.45 28.18
C GLN A 239 11.25 22.96 28.69
N VAL A 240 10.14 22.44 28.19
CA VAL A 240 8.80 22.81 28.65
C VAL A 240 8.60 22.38 30.11
N GLN A 241 9.06 21.18 30.48
CA GLN A 241 8.94 20.68 31.87
C GLN A 241 9.82 21.45 32.84
N ASN A 242 11.02 21.82 32.43
CA ASN A 242 11.98 22.54 33.29
C ASN A 242 11.76 24.07 33.30
N GLY A 243 10.81 24.58 32.53
CA GLY A 243 10.43 26.00 32.52
C GLY A 243 11.40 26.92 31.79
N GLY A 244 12.28 26.40 30.94
CA GLY A 244 13.21 27.21 30.14
C GLY A 244 14.49 26.54 29.73
N VAL A 245 15.44 27.35 29.25
CA VAL A 245 16.74 26.90 28.79
C VAL A 245 17.63 26.52 30.00
N PRO A 246 18.44 25.44 29.90
CA PRO A 246 19.39 25.10 30.94
C PRO A 246 20.36 26.27 31.22
N GLY A 247 20.54 26.62 32.47
CA GLY A 247 21.44 27.72 32.84
C GLY A 247 21.93 27.61 34.25
N ILE A 248 22.87 28.49 34.57
CA ILE A 248 23.39 28.66 35.94
C ILE A 248 22.69 29.85 36.57
N VAL A 249 22.01 29.59 37.67
CA VAL A 249 21.51 30.65 38.55
C VAL A 249 22.61 30.95 39.57
N TYR A 250 23.01 32.20 39.65
CA TYR A 250 23.96 32.65 40.68
C TYR A 250 23.34 33.79 41.47
N GLU A 251 23.69 33.85 42.73
CA GLU A 251 23.29 34.91 43.66
C GLU A 251 24.55 35.63 44.13
N LYS A 252 24.58 36.96 44.05
CA LYS A 252 25.61 37.79 44.66
C LYS A 252 25.20 38.03 46.12
N SER A 253 25.67 37.14 47.02
CA SER A 253 25.42 37.31 48.44
C SER A 253 26.63 36.80 49.23
N ASP A 254 26.95 37.46 50.36
CA ASP A 254 28.01 37.03 51.25
C ASP A 254 27.60 35.90 52.20
N TYR A 255 26.54 35.17 51.88
CA TYR A 255 26.04 34.06 52.72
C TYR A 255 26.80 32.76 52.53
N ALA A 256 26.91 32.02 53.62
CA ALA A 256 27.67 30.78 53.70
C ALA A 256 27.13 29.70 52.73
N VAL A 257 28.04 28.88 52.21
CA VAL A 257 27.80 27.76 51.29
C VAL A 257 26.76 26.76 51.83
N GLU A 258 26.53 26.70 53.14
CA GLU A 258 25.59 25.79 53.83
C GLU A 258 24.13 26.02 53.43
N THR A 259 23.74 27.24 53.03
CA THR A 259 22.34 27.53 52.60
C THR A 259 22.09 27.32 51.13
N LEU A 260 23.12 27.09 50.33
CA LEU A 260 23.03 26.88 48.87
C LEU A 260 22.20 25.66 48.50
N GLY A 261 22.26 24.59 49.28
CA GLY A 261 21.49 23.34 49.03
C GLY A 261 20.00 23.54 49.24
N GLN A 262 19.58 24.27 50.27
CA GLN A 262 18.19 24.57 50.55
C GLN A 262 17.62 25.48 49.46
N ARG A 263 18.31 26.57 49.12
CA ARG A 263 17.89 27.50 48.05
C ARG A 263 17.80 26.88 46.68
N LYS A 264 18.73 25.95 46.35
CA LYS A 264 18.66 25.14 45.12
C LYS A 264 17.38 24.32 45.08
N ASN A 265 17.03 23.67 46.20
CA ASN A 265 15.81 22.86 46.27
C ASN A 265 14.52 23.71 46.20
N ASP A 266 14.52 24.87 46.85
CA ASP A 266 13.41 25.80 46.82
C ASP A 266 13.20 26.37 45.41
N PHE A 267 14.26 26.80 44.74
CA PHE A 267 14.21 27.28 43.37
C PHE A 267 13.82 26.16 42.37
N ALA A 268 14.39 24.97 42.52
CA ALA A 268 14.04 23.82 41.68
C ALA A 268 12.59 23.36 41.89
N SER A 269 12.08 23.40 43.13
CA SER A 269 10.70 23.07 43.42
C SER A 269 9.73 24.12 42.85
N TYR A 270 10.13 25.37 42.80
CA TYR A 270 9.38 26.47 42.22
C TYR A 270 9.30 26.34 40.68
N LEU A 271 10.42 25.99 40.02
CA LEU A 271 10.44 25.79 38.56
C LEU A 271 9.70 24.52 38.09
N LYS A 272 9.63 23.50 38.96
CA LYS A 272 8.95 22.24 38.67
C LYS A 272 7.45 22.32 38.96
N GLY A 273 6.66 22.09 37.96
CA GLY A 273 5.21 21.97 38.08
C GLY A 273 4.43 23.01 37.30
N SER A 274 3.31 22.57 36.73
CA SER A 274 2.45 23.42 35.93
C SER A 274 1.72 24.50 36.73
N SER A 275 1.53 24.30 38.02
CA SER A 275 0.84 25.23 38.93
C SER A 275 1.62 26.51 39.24
N ASN A 276 2.94 26.50 39.11
CA ASN A 276 3.80 27.64 39.41
C ASN A 276 4.23 28.43 38.16
N LYS A 277 3.82 28.01 36.98
CA LYS A 277 4.14 28.72 35.73
C LYS A 277 3.54 30.12 35.72
N GLY A 278 4.42 31.12 35.66
CA GLY A 278 4.00 32.53 35.64
C GLY A 278 3.87 33.18 37.01
N ALA A 279 4.06 32.47 38.13
CA ALA A 279 4.09 33.09 39.44
C ALA A 279 5.42 33.84 39.68
N PRO A 280 5.45 34.99 40.39
CA PRO A 280 6.70 35.67 40.69
C PRO A 280 7.50 34.92 41.76
N TYR A 281 8.82 34.74 41.55
CA TYR A 281 9.73 34.24 42.58
C TYR A 281 10.35 35.41 43.35
N PHE A 282 10.27 35.38 44.67
CA PHE A 282 10.84 36.41 45.53
C PHE A 282 12.23 35.96 46.00
N ALA A 283 13.27 36.61 45.50
CA ALA A 283 14.66 36.36 45.90
C ALA A 283 15.08 37.33 47.02
N ALA A 284 15.93 36.85 47.92
CA ALA A 284 16.43 37.68 49.03
C ALA A 284 17.66 38.52 48.65
N GLY A 285 18.21 38.35 47.45
CA GLY A 285 19.38 39.05 46.93
C GLY A 285 19.37 39.24 45.42
N GLU A 286 20.43 39.88 44.90
CA GLU A 286 20.63 40.03 43.45
C GLU A 286 20.92 38.67 42.81
N MET A 287 19.99 38.15 42.03
CA MET A 287 20.14 36.92 41.30
C MET A 287 20.50 37.23 39.84
N GLY A 288 21.40 36.45 39.28
CA GLY A 288 21.70 36.43 37.85
C GLY A 288 21.51 35.04 37.27
N TYR A 289 21.17 35.00 35.98
CA TYR A 289 21.00 33.78 35.25
C TYR A 289 21.89 33.81 34.01
N ILE A 290 22.69 32.77 33.85
CA ILE A 290 23.56 32.59 32.67
C ILE A 290 23.01 31.42 31.89
N GLU A 291 22.49 31.67 30.71
CA GLU A 291 22.04 30.61 29.81
C GLU A 291 23.26 29.79 29.33
N LEU A 292 23.20 28.47 29.50
CA LEU A 292 24.24 27.54 29.05
C LEU A 292 23.88 26.82 27.75
N GLY A 293 22.64 26.89 27.32
CA GLY A 293 22.12 26.23 26.14
C GLY A 293 21.50 27.18 25.12
N LEU A 294 21.26 26.66 23.94
CA LEU A 294 20.50 27.36 22.93
C LEU A 294 19.01 27.25 23.23
N SER A 295 18.25 28.33 22.98
CA SER A 295 16.80 28.27 23.03
C SER A 295 16.23 27.37 21.88
N LEU A 296 14.98 26.91 22.02
CA LEU A 296 14.29 26.18 20.94
C LEU A 296 14.22 27.00 19.65
N ALA A 297 14.10 28.33 19.78
CA ALA A 297 14.11 29.27 18.66
C ALA A 297 15.49 29.34 17.98
N ASP A 298 16.57 29.39 18.77
CA ASP A 298 17.94 29.42 18.24
C ASP A 298 18.32 28.10 17.55
N MET A 299 17.74 26.98 17.98
CA MET A 299 17.91 25.68 17.34
C MET A 299 17.01 25.48 16.11
N ASN A 300 16.14 26.45 15.79
CA ASN A 300 15.17 26.34 14.67
C ASN A 300 14.38 25.02 14.66
N ILE A 301 14.00 24.51 15.83
CA ILE A 301 13.37 23.18 15.95
C ILE A 301 12.07 23.12 15.17
N VAL A 302 11.29 24.20 15.14
CA VAL A 302 10.01 24.24 14.41
C VAL A 302 10.22 24.08 12.89
N ASP A 303 11.22 24.78 12.33
CA ASP A 303 11.53 24.67 10.91
C ASP A 303 12.08 23.28 10.56
N LEU A 304 12.89 22.71 11.47
CA LEU A 304 13.43 21.35 11.32
C LEU A 304 12.31 20.30 11.33
N GLN A 305 11.29 20.43 12.19
CA GLN A 305 10.13 19.53 12.22
C GLN A 305 9.38 19.55 10.88
N GLY A 306 9.12 20.73 10.31
CA GLY A 306 8.50 20.84 8.99
C GLY A 306 9.33 20.17 7.88
N ILE A 307 10.64 20.35 7.90
CA ILE A 307 11.56 19.69 6.94
C ILE A 307 11.56 18.17 7.15
N ASP A 308 11.48 17.71 8.40
CA ASP A 308 11.45 16.29 8.71
C ASP A 308 10.17 15.65 8.20
N PHE A 309 9.02 16.24 8.45
CA PHE A 309 7.74 15.79 7.94
C PHE A 309 7.73 15.67 6.41
N THR A 310 8.19 16.71 5.70
CA THR A 310 8.33 16.68 4.23
C THR A 310 9.19 15.50 3.76
N LYS A 311 10.29 15.20 4.46
CA LYS A 311 11.17 14.08 4.07
C LYS A 311 10.56 12.72 4.39
N LEU A 312 9.78 12.61 5.47
CA LEU A 312 9.01 11.40 5.77
C LEU A 312 7.98 11.14 4.67
N CYS A 313 7.19 12.16 4.30
CA CYS A 313 6.24 12.07 3.20
C CYS A 313 6.92 11.66 1.87
N ASN A 314 8.07 12.25 1.55
CA ASN A 314 8.82 11.93 0.33
C ASN A 314 9.31 10.47 0.29
N ALA A 315 9.71 9.89 1.43
CA ALA A 315 10.15 8.49 1.49
C ALA A 315 9.02 7.51 1.14
N TYR A 316 7.80 7.87 1.53
CA TYR A 316 6.59 7.11 1.18
C TYR A 316 5.93 7.56 -0.12
N LYS A 317 6.53 8.52 -0.84
CA LYS A 317 5.99 9.12 -2.08
C LYS A 317 4.58 9.72 -1.90
N LEU A 318 4.29 10.18 -0.69
CA LEU A 318 3.05 10.83 -0.31
C LEU A 318 3.19 12.34 -0.51
N PRO A 319 2.32 13.00 -1.27
CA PRO A 319 2.29 14.45 -1.34
C PRO A 319 1.85 15.05 -0.01
N GLU A 320 2.69 15.90 0.58
CA GLU A 320 2.47 16.53 1.88
C GLU A 320 1.14 17.31 1.97
N VAL A 321 0.70 17.87 0.85
CA VAL A 321 -0.55 18.65 0.73
C VAL A 321 -1.77 17.85 1.16
N LEU A 322 -1.76 16.52 1.05
CA LEU A 322 -2.89 15.66 1.41
C LEU A 322 -3.06 15.46 2.92
N LEU A 323 -2.00 15.68 3.71
CA LEU A 323 -2.05 15.51 5.17
C LEU A 323 -2.07 16.82 5.93
N ASN A 324 -1.35 17.85 5.50
CA ASN A 324 -1.03 18.95 6.43
C ASN A 324 -1.09 20.35 5.84
N ASN A 325 -1.49 20.61 4.62
CA ASN A 325 -1.31 21.96 4.11
C ASN A 325 -2.51 22.59 3.41
N HIS A 326 -3.37 23.21 4.21
CA HIS A 326 -4.45 24.06 3.70
C HIS A 326 -3.99 25.48 3.26
N LYS A 327 -2.75 25.89 3.54
CA LYS A 327 -2.31 27.29 3.33
C LYS A 327 -1.92 27.62 1.88
N ALA A 328 -1.73 26.64 1.03
CA ALA A 328 -1.29 26.83 -0.37
C ALA A 328 -2.01 25.92 -1.38
N SER A 329 -3.10 25.25 -1.01
CA SER A 329 -3.77 24.30 -1.89
C SER A 329 -4.92 24.98 -2.64
N THR A 330 -4.76 25.11 -3.95
CA THR A 330 -5.89 25.26 -4.86
C THR A 330 -6.46 23.89 -5.17
N ASP A 331 -7.76 23.79 -5.50
CA ASP A 331 -8.42 22.51 -5.81
C ASP A 331 -7.68 21.70 -6.89
N ASN A 332 -7.09 22.39 -7.86
CA ASN A 332 -6.25 21.76 -8.87
C ASN A 332 -5.00 21.09 -8.30
N ASN A 333 -4.35 21.70 -7.31
CA ASN A 333 -3.15 21.14 -6.69
C ASN A 333 -3.48 19.88 -5.88
N VAL A 334 -4.63 19.85 -5.22
CA VAL A 334 -5.11 18.68 -4.46
C VAL A 334 -5.42 17.52 -5.40
N SER A 335 -6.16 17.76 -6.47
CA SER A 335 -6.45 16.73 -7.50
C SER A 335 -5.18 16.12 -8.10
N TRP A 336 -4.19 16.96 -8.43
CA TRP A 336 -2.88 16.49 -8.91
C TRP A 336 -2.12 15.69 -7.85
N ALA A 337 -2.18 16.12 -6.58
CA ALA A 337 -1.56 15.41 -5.47
C ALA A 337 -2.21 14.04 -5.26
N GLU A 338 -3.53 13.95 -5.29
CA GLU A 338 -4.24 12.66 -5.22
C GLU A 338 -3.86 11.72 -6.37
N LYS A 339 -3.85 12.22 -7.61
CA LYS A 339 -3.43 11.42 -8.76
C LYS A 339 -2.00 10.89 -8.60
N ARG A 340 -1.08 11.73 -8.13
CA ARG A 340 0.32 11.31 -7.85
C ARG A 340 0.41 10.30 -6.73
N LEU A 341 -0.41 10.44 -5.67
CA LEU A 341 -0.48 9.46 -4.59
C LEU A 341 -0.83 8.08 -5.13
N TYR A 342 -1.95 7.98 -5.85
CA TYR A 342 -2.36 6.69 -6.42
C TYR A 342 -1.33 6.13 -7.38
N THR A 343 -0.84 6.92 -8.33
CA THR A 343 0.08 6.45 -9.38
C THR A 343 1.44 6.04 -8.82
N ASN A 344 2.00 6.78 -7.84
CA ASN A 344 3.38 6.60 -7.42
C ASN A 344 3.53 5.80 -6.12
N SER A 345 2.50 5.76 -5.28
CA SER A 345 2.55 5.08 -3.97
C SER A 345 1.57 3.92 -3.88
N ILE A 346 0.28 4.15 -4.07
CA ILE A 346 -0.77 3.16 -3.79
C ILE A 346 -0.75 2.01 -4.80
N LEU A 347 -0.91 2.30 -6.10
CA LEU A 347 -1.00 1.27 -7.13
C LEU A 347 0.23 0.36 -7.22
N PRO A 348 1.48 0.85 -7.13
CA PRO A 348 2.65 -0.04 -7.11
C PRO A 348 2.63 -1.06 -5.98
N ASN A 349 2.15 -0.68 -4.79
CA ASN A 349 2.05 -1.58 -3.64
C ASN A 349 0.91 -2.59 -3.80
N ILE A 350 -0.23 -2.15 -4.37
CA ILE A 350 -1.33 -3.07 -4.69
C ILE A 350 -0.88 -4.08 -5.76
N HIS A 351 -0.16 -3.64 -6.80
CA HIS A 351 0.39 -4.54 -7.82
C HIS A 351 1.36 -5.57 -7.21
N LEU A 352 2.23 -5.13 -6.29
CA LEU A 352 3.16 -6.03 -5.63
C LEU A 352 2.41 -7.13 -4.84
N LEU A 353 1.39 -6.77 -4.08
CA LEU A 353 0.56 -7.73 -3.34
C LEU A 353 -0.25 -8.62 -4.30
N LYS A 354 -0.88 -8.03 -5.31
CA LYS A 354 -1.63 -8.74 -6.36
C LYS A 354 -0.79 -9.82 -7.03
N ASP A 355 0.41 -9.46 -7.50
CA ASP A 355 1.28 -10.38 -8.21
C ASP A 355 1.76 -11.53 -7.31
N ALA A 356 2.02 -11.26 -6.04
CA ALA A 356 2.35 -12.28 -5.07
C ALA A 356 1.17 -13.23 -4.78
N ILE A 357 -0.04 -12.70 -4.62
CA ILE A 357 -1.26 -13.49 -4.46
C ILE A 357 -1.48 -14.35 -5.71
N MET A 358 -1.43 -13.76 -6.91
CA MET A 358 -1.61 -14.47 -8.16
C MET A 358 -0.62 -15.63 -8.31
N SER A 359 0.66 -15.38 -8.09
CA SER A 359 1.70 -16.40 -8.25
C SER A 359 1.54 -17.58 -7.28
N SER A 360 0.96 -17.33 -6.11
CA SER A 360 0.83 -18.33 -5.04
C SER A 360 -0.53 -19.03 -5.00
N ILE A 361 -1.61 -18.34 -5.41
CA ILE A 361 -2.98 -18.86 -5.31
C ILE A 361 -3.46 -19.48 -6.61
N LEU A 362 -3.15 -18.88 -7.78
CA LEU A 362 -3.61 -19.42 -9.06
C LEU A 362 -3.19 -20.87 -9.34
N PRO A 363 -1.99 -21.33 -8.97
CA PRO A 363 -1.61 -22.74 -9.18
C PRO A 363 -2.47 -23.75 -8.41
N MET A 364 -3.23 -23.30 -7.40
CA MET A 364 -4.14 -24.17 -6.63
C MET A 364 -5.40 -24.55 -7.41
N TYR A 365 -5.77 -23.75 -8.41
CA TYR A 365 -6.92 -24.01 -9.28
C TYR A 365 -6.48 -24.81 -10.51
N ASN A 366 -6.64 -26.14 -10.46
CA ASN A 366 -6.24 -27.09 -11.52
C ASN A 366 -7.30 -27.26 -12.62
N ASP A 367 -8.01 -26.19 -12.97
CA ASP A 367 -8.96 -26.17 -14.08
C ASP A 367 -8.34 -25.53 -15.35
N ASN A 368 -9.03 -25.63 -16.47
CA ASN A 368 -8.55 -25.04 -17.73
C ASN A 368 -8.83 -23.54 -17.85
N VAL A 369 -9.34 -22.91 -16.80
CA VAL A 369 -9.70 -21.49 -16.77
C VAL A 369 -8.48 -20.67 -16.46
N LYS A 370 -8.13 -19.72 -17.32
CA LYS A 370 -7.03 -18.79 -17.09
C LYS A 370 -7.53 -17.58 -16.34
N ARG A 371 -7.21 -17.48 -15.07
CA ARG A 371 -7.62 -16.38 -14.20
C ARG A 371 -6.57 -15.28 -14.11
N THR A 372 -7.04 -14.08 -13.90
CA THR A 372 -6.22 -12.91 -13.56
C THR A 372 -6.93 -12.04 -12.54
N ILE A 373 -6.17 -11.22 -11.82
CA ILE A 373 -6.71 -10.17 -10.93
C ILE A 373 -6.50 -8.83 -11.62
N GLU A 374 -7.54 -8.03 -11.70
CA GLU A 374 -7.44 -6.63 -12.09
C GLU A 374 -7.88 -5.73 -10.94
N ILE A 375 -7.31 -4.53 -10.93
CA ILE A 375 -7.59 -3.50 -9.94
C ILE A 375 -8.67 -2.61 -10.50
N ASP A 376 -9.74 -2.40 -9.74
CA ASP A 376 -10.76 -1.45 -10.15
C ASP A 376 -10.31 -0.02 -9.84
N LEU A 377 -10.21 0.78 -10.88
CA LEU A 377 -9.88 2.20 -10.81
C LEU A 377 -11.12 3.10 -10.99
N SER A 378 -12.29 2.51 -11.24
CA SER A 378 -13.52 3.26 -11.52
C SER A 378 -14.02 4.07 -10.33
N ASP A 379 -13.78 3.54 -9.11
CA ASP A 379 -14.20 4.17 -7.87
C ASP A 379 -13.20 5.25 -7.36
N ILE A 380 -12.12 5.50 -8.12
CA ILE A 380 -11.10 6.47 -7.74
C ILE A 380 -11.26 7.75 -8.58
N PRO A 381 -11.93 8.81 -8.08
CA PRO A 381 -12.21 10.01 -8.86
C PRO A 381 -10.94 10.69 -9.41
N ALA A 382 -9.85 10.65 -8.64
CA ALA A 382 -8.58 11.25 -9.03
C ALA A 382 -7.92 10.60 -10.26
N LEU A 383 -8.25 9.32 -10.54
CA LEU A 383 -7.73 8.57 -11.69
C LEU A 383 -8.70 8.55 -12.87
N GLN A 384 -9.95 8.94 -12.67
CA GLN A 384 -10.86 9.07 -13.77
C GLN A 384 -10.37 10.20 -14.67
N ALA A 385 -10.13 9.86 -15.93
CA ALA A 385 -9.89 10.87 -16.94
C ALA A 385 -11.08 11.84 -16.90
N ASP A 386 -10.82 13.13 -16.96
CA ASP A 386 -11.88 14.12 -17.11
C ASP A 386 -12.80 13.65 -18.26
N MET A 387 -14.02 13.30 -17.92
CA MET A 387 -14.97 12.72 -18.88
C MET A 387 -15.13 13.64 -20.10
N LYS A 388 -14.97 14.94 -19.90
CA LYS A 388 -14.97 15.93 -20.96
C LYS A 388 -13.77 15.76 -21.89
N LEU A 389 -12.54 15.68 -21.32
CA LEU A 389 -11.33 15.48 -22.12
C LEU A 389 -11.38 14.14 -22.88
N GLN A 390 -11.93 13.10 -22.25
CA GLN A 390 -12.10 11.82 -22.91
C GLN A 390 -13.15 11.87 -24.03
N ALA A 391 -14.27 12.54 -23.80
CA ALA A 391 -15.29 12.75 -24.82
C ALA A 391 -14.77 13.60 -26.00
N ASP A 392 -14.02 14.66 -25.70
CA ASP A 392 -13.39 15.52 -26.72
C ASP A 392 -12.35 14.74 -27.54
N ALA A 393 -11.53 13.92 -26.88
CA ALA A 393 -10.58 13.04 -27.56
C ALA A 393 -11.27 12.00 -28.45
N LEU A 394 -12.36 11.37 -27.99
CA LEU A 394 -13.15 10.42 -28.77
C LEU A 394 -13.87 11.10 -29.95
N ASN A 395 -14.32 12.32 -29.76
CA ASN A 395 -14.93 13.10 -30.84
C ASN A 395 -13.90 13.48 -31.91
N ALA A 396 -12.67 13.79 -31.51
CA ALA A 396 -11.58 14.07 -32.46
C ALA A 396 -11.15 12.84 -33.28
N MET A 397 -11.45 11.63 -32.80
CA MET A 397 -11.16 10.36 -33.48
C MET A 397 -12.28 10.00 -34.47
N TRP A 398 -12.28 10.62 -35.66
CA TRP A 398 -13.29 10.42 -36.70
C TRP A 398 -13.28 9.02 -37.31
N TRP A 399 -12.18 8.27 -37.21
CA TRP A 399 -11.99 6.91 -37.74
C TRP A 399 -12.55 5.79 -36.86
N ILE A 400 -13.13 6.11 -35.72
CA ILE A 400 -13.74 5.15 -34.78
C ILE A 400 -15.28 5.20 -34.96
N THR A 401 -15.90 4.04 -35.00
CA THR A 401 -17.36 3.94 -35.14
C THR A 401 -18.06 4.38 -33.84
N PRO A 402 -19.33 4.81 -33.91
CA PRO A 402 -20.11 5.16 -32.73
C PRO A 402 -20.21 4.02 -31.71
N ASN A 403 -20.35 2.76 -32.13
CA ASN A 403 -20.36 1.62 -31.21
C ASN A 403 -19.02 1.40 -30.54
N GLU A 404 -17.90 1.54 -31.26
CA GLU A 404 -16.57 1.49 -30.65
C GLU A 404 -16.33 2.64 -29.64
N LYS A 405 -16.88 3.85 -29.91
CA LYS A 405 -16.85 4.97 -28.94
C LYS A 405 -17.66 4.66 -27.68
N ARG A 406 -18.85 4.03 -27.86
CA ARG A 406 -19.70 3.58 -26.76
C ARG A 406 -19.01 2.48 -25.93
N ASP A 407 -18.41 1.52 -26.62
CA ASP A 407 -17.67 0.42 -25.99
C ASP A 407 -16.49 0.94 -25.13
N ILE A 408 -15.74 1.91 -25.64
CA ILE A 408 -14.65 2.56 -24.90
C ILE A 408 -15.15 3.29 -23.63
N GLN A 409 -16.38 3.85 -23.70
CA GLN A 409 -17.00 4.54 -22.57
C GLN A 409 -17.80 3.60 -21.66
N GLN A 410 -17.74 2.28 -21.89
CA GLN A 410 -18.46 1.25 -21.12
C GLN A 410 -20.00 1.27 -21.30
N PHE A 411 -20.50 1.84 -22.38
CA PHE A 411 -21.89 1.70 -22.75
C PHE A 411 -22.09 0.47 -23.65
N GLU A 412 -23.24 -0.16 -23.53
CA GLU A 412 -23.63 -1.27 -24.43
C GLU A 412 -23.68 -0.83 -25.89
N GLU A 413 -23.30 -1.73 -26.79
CA GLU A 413 -23.43 -1.51 -28.22
C GLU A 413 -24.92 -1.39 -28.62
N LEU A 414 -25.20 -0.51 -29.53
CA LEU A 414 -26.53 -0.39 -30.11
C LEU A 414 -26.65 -1.31 -31.34
N ASP A 415 -27.69 -2.14 -31.36
CA ASP A 415 -27.98 -3.05 -32.47
C ASP A 415 -28.59 -2.26 -33.66
N ASN A 416 -27.75 -1.38 -34.23
CA ASN A 416 -28.10 -0.59 -35.42
C ASN A 416 -26.91 -0.60 -36.38
N PRO A 417 -27.07 -1.04 -37.63
CA PRO A 417 -25.98 -1.10 -38.61
C PRO A 417 -25.26 0.22 -38.84
N VAL A 418 -25.93 1.36 -38.66
CA VAL A 418 -25.36 2.71 -38.80
C VAL A 418 -24.34 2.97 -37.72
N MET A 419 -24.51 2.41 -36.51
CA MET A 419 -23.59 2.61 -35.39
C MET A 419 -22.25 1.89 -35.56
N ASN A 420 -22.16 0.97 -36.51
CA ASN A 420 -20.94 0.25 -36.87
C ASN A 420 -20.25 0.85 -38.11
N GLN A 421 -20.69 2.02 -38.58
CA GLN A 421 -20.09 2.73 -39.71
C GLN A 421 -19.33 3.97 -39.21
N ILE A 422 -18.29 4.36 -39.94
CA ILE A 422 -17.53 5.56 -39.64
C ILE A 422 -18.34 6.78 -40.02
N VAL A 423 -18.54 7.71 -39.10
CA VAL A 423 -19.25 8.98 -39.29
C VAL A 423 -18.26 10.12 -39.42
N ILE A 424 -18.28 10.84 -40.53
CA ILE A 424 -17.48 12.01 -40.79
C ILE A 424 -18.22 13.27 -40.41
N ASP A 425 -17.59 14.19 -39.71
CA ASP A 425 -18.23 15.36 -39.10
C ASP A 425 -18.49 16.55 -40.05
N SER A 426 -18.44 16.33 -41.36
CA SER A 426 -18.83 17.31 -42.36
C SER A 426 -20.33 17.22 -42.64
N GLY A 427 -21.13 17.61 -41.65
CA GLY A 427 -22.58 17.49 -41.69
C GLY A 427 -23.11 16.13 -41.22
N LYS A 428 -22.29 15.33 -40.51
CA LYS A 428 -22.65 13.99 -40.01
C LYS A 428 -23.06 12.98 -41.09
N MET A 429 -22.26 12.92 -42.16
CA MET A 429 -22.45 11.97 -43.26
C MET A 429 -21.75 10.63 -42.96
N LEU A 430 -22.37 9.55 -43.41
CA LEU A 430 -21.75 8.22 -43.40
C LEU A 430 -20.67 8.11 -44.48
N LEU A 431 -19.56 7.43 -44.21
CA LEU A 431 -18.49 7.25 -45.19
C LEU A 431 -18.98 6.58 -46.49
N ASN A 432 -19.92 5.65 -46.37
CA ASN A 432 -20.50 4.94 -47.50
C ASN A 432 -21.36 5.85 -48.40
N ASP A 433 -21.91 6.94 -47.87
CA ASP A 433 -22.74 7.88 -48.62
C ASP A 433 -21.90 8.82 -49.49
N LEU A 434 -20.62 9.02 -49.12
CA LEU A 434 -19.66 9.79 -49.89
C LEU A 434 -19.27 9.08 -51.22
N ASP A 435 -19.19 7.74 -51.22
CA ASP A 435 -18.84 6.95 -52.39
C ASP A 435 -19.99 6.89 -53.41
N THR A 436 -21.23 7.05 -52.96
CA THR A 436 -22.43 6.97 -53.82
C THR A 436 -22.86 8.31 -54.43
N GLY A 437 -22.25 9.43 -53.98
CA GLY A 437 -22.56 10.76 -54.49
C GLY A 437 -24.00 11.24 -54.21
N ILE A 438 -24.74 10.56 -53.36
CA ILE A 438 -26.11 10.93 -52.99
C ILE A 438 -26.05 11.77 -51.72
N VAL A 439 -26.04 13.08 -51.88
CA VAL A 439 -26.33 14.03 -50.80
C VAL A 439 -27.84 14.27 -50.82
N ASP A 440 -28.57 13.45 -50.09
CA ASP A 440 -30.02 13.72 -49.90
C ASP A 440 -30.16 14.79 -48.79
N VAL A 441 -30.08 16.06 -49.20
CA VAL A 441 -30.35 17.20 -48.33
C VAL A 441 -31.85 17.44 -48.30
N THR A 442 -32.60 16.55 -47.69
CA THR A 442 -33.98 16.84 -47.30
C THR A 442 -33.95 17.71 -46.04
N MET A 443 -33.88 19.03 -46.26
CA MET A 443 -34.26 19.99 -45.24
C MET A 443 -35.75 19.77 -44.92
N PRO A 444 -36.14 19.70 -43.67
CA PRO A 444 -37.56 19.70 -43.32
C PRO A 444 -38.15 21.03 -43.79
N GLU A 445 -39.16 20.99 -44.63
CA GLU A 445 -39.97 22.16 -44.98
C GLU A 445 -40.59 22.70 -43.69
N GLU A 446 -40.16 23.91 -43.28
CA GLU A 446 -40.93 24.71 -42.35
C GLU A 446 -42.31 24.98 -42.95
N VAL A 447 -43.30 24.33 -42.41
CA VAL A 447 -44.71 24.72 -42.66
C VAL A 447 -44.92 26.03 -41.94
N VAL A 448 -44.77 27.14 -42.68
CA VAL A 448 -45.27 28.46 -42.26
C VAL A 448 -46.78 28.43 -42.41
N ASP A 449 -47.46 28.20 -41.31
CA ASP A 449 -48.91 28.38 -41.23
C ASP A 449 -49.19 29.87 -41.04
N LEU A 450 -49.62 30.49 -42.16
CA LEU A 450 -50.18 31.82 -42.20
C LEU A 450 -51.72 31.73 -42.12
N SER A 451 -52.24 31.83 -40.89
CA SER A 451 -53.60 32.33 -40.69
C SER A 451 -53.80 32.82 -39.25
#